data_1f17d83e72df3b5ced621a9fe3202a22
#
_entry.id   1f17d83e72df3b5ced621a9fe3202a22
#
_cell.length_a   1.000
_cell.length_b   1.000
_cell.length_c   1.000
_cell.angle_alpha   90.00
_cell.angle_beta   90.00
_cell.angle_gamma   90.00
#
_symmetry.space_group_name_H-M   'P 1'
#
loop_
_entity.id
_entity.type
_entity.pdbx_description
1 polymer ?
#
loop_
_entity_poly.entity_id
_entity_poly.type
_entity_poly.pdbx_seq_one_letter_code
_entity_poly.pdbx_strand_id
1 'polypeptide(L)'
;CSIAKNIYSQEYTVKKFNMPRNVEIKAKVDDLEAVKARALELCGDGLKEKIVMSDTFFKTPNGRLKLRTSDQLKDGAPAELIFYDRSDEEGPKLSDYALASSHVPQDLSKVLDMALGIRGYLAKTRWLYIVGQTRVHCDRVDNLGDFMELEVMLTDDQTVEDGQAIADDLMSKLGVKKSNLLKGAYMDLLENNKDKPKSQNGQNNQLHNKFF
;
A
#
# COMPACT_ATOMS: atom_id res chain seq x y z
N CYS A 1 -15.52 5.01 -51.13
CA CYS A 1 -15.21 5.87 -49.98
C CYS A 1 -16.22 5.66 -48.83
N SER A 2 -16.44 4.40 -48.36
CA SER A 2 -17.48 4.09 -47.35
C SER A 2 -17.06 3.00 -46.34
N ILE A 3 -15.77 2.79 -46.11
CA ILE A 3 -15.29 1.76 -45.19
C ILE A 3 -14.66 2.37 -43.90
N ALA A 4 -14.44 3.67 -43.83
CA ALA A 4 -13.73 4.32 -42.74
C ALA A 4 -14.63 4.86 -41.60
N LYS A 5 -15.95 4.63 -41.60
CA LYS A 5 -16.89 5.18 -40.61
C LYS A 5 -17.38 4.19 -39.54
N ASN A 6 -16.93 2.92 -39.55
CA ASN A 6 -17.52 1.90 -38.67
C ASN A 6 -16.56 1.33 -37.60
N ILE A 7 -15.42 1.98 -37.33
CA ILE A 7 -14.44 1.47 -36.35
C ILE A 7 -14.53 2.21 -34.99
N TYR A 8 -15.25 3.33 -34.88
CA TYR A 8 -15.29 4.15 -33.64
C TYR A 8 -16.63 4.19 -32.91
N SER A 9 -17.57 3.30 -33.23
CA SER A 9 -18.85 3.23 -32.50
C SER A 9 -19.01 1.99 -31.59
N GLN A 10 -17.93 1.44 -31.06
CA GLN A 10 -18.08 0.67 -29.84
C GLN A 10 -18.21 1.67 -28.69
N GLU A 11 -19.44 1.87 -28.23
CA GLU A 11 -19.70 2.44 -26.92
C GLU A 11 -18.91 1.60 -25.90
N TYR A 12 -17.79 2.14 -25.43
CA TYR A 12 -17.15 1.62 -24.22
C TYR A 12 -18.13 1.83 -23.09
N THR A 13 -19.00 0.85 -22.88
CA THR A 13 -19.73 0.74 -21.62
C THR A 13 -18.65 0.57 -20.58
N VAL A 14 -18.28 1.65 -19.91
CA VAL A 14 -17.44 1.61 -18.71
C VAL A 14 -18.21 0.73 -17.74
N LYS A 15 -17.90 -0.59 -17.71
CA LYS A 15 -18.37 -1.44 -16.62
C LYS A 15 -17.95 -0.69 -15.36
N LYS A 16 -18.93 -0.27 -14.57
CA LYS A 16 -18.70 0.25 -13.24
C LYS A 16 -17.97 -0.88 -12.51
N PHE A 17 -16.64 -0.80 -12.47
CA PHE A 17 -15.85 -1.71 -11.67
C PHE A 17 -16.35 -1.51 -10.25
N ASN A 18 -16.95 -2.55 -9.67
CA ASN A 18 -17.27 -2.56 -8.26
C ASN A 18 -15.90 -2.61 -7.54
N MET A 19 -15.35 -1.42 -7.25
CA MET A 19 -14.04 -1.32 -6.62
C MET A 19 -14.21 -1.80 -5.18
N PRO A 20 -13.36 -2.75 -4.73
CA PRO A 20 -13.45 -3.21 -3.36
C PRO A 20 -13.27 -2.01 -2.43
N ARG A 21 -14.19 -1.88 -1.47
CA ARG A 21 -14.17 -0.82 -0.47
C ARG A 21 -13.49 -1.33 0.79
N ASN A 22 -12.56 -0.59 1.32
CA ASN A 22 -11.96 -0.88 2.61
C ASN A 22 -11.87 0.36 3.49
N VAL A 23 -11.86 0.13 4.79
CA VAL A 23 -11.47 1.12 5.79
C VAL A 23 -10.03 0.83 6.18
N GLU A 24 -9.15 1.80 5.89
CA GLU A 24 -7.73 1.71 6.17
C GLU A 24 -7.35 2.55 7.38
N ILE A 25 -6.58 1.99 8.31
CA ILE A 25 -5.90 2.72 9.39
C ILE A 25 -4.42 2.36 9.36
N LYS A 26 -3.58 3.35 9.65
CA LYS A 26 -2.14 3.20 9.79
C LYS A 26 -1.65 3.81 11.08
N ALA A 27 -0.78 3.09 11.78
CA ALA A 27 -0.18 3.55 13.03
C ALA A 27 1.31 3.24 13.09
N LYS A 28 2.08 4.11 13.72
CA LYS A 28 3.45 3.79 14.12
C LYS A 28 3.41 2.86 15.33
N VAL A 29 4.34 1.90 15.40
CA VAL A 29 4.45 1.00 16.54
C VAL A 29 5.88 0.99 17.08
N ASP A 30 5.99 0.92 18.40
CA ASP A 30 7.29 0.91 19.08
C ASP A 30 7.85 -0.52 19.17
N ASP A 31 6.96 -1.52 19.24
CA ASP A 31 7.32 -2.95 19.33
C ASP A 31 6.52 -3.75 18.29
N LEU A 32 7.11 -3.92 17.11
CA LEU A 32 6.50 -4.68 16.01
C LEU A 32 6.33 -6.16 16.36
N GLU A 33 7.27 -6.74 17.13
CA GLU A 33 7.21 -8.16 17.48
C GLU A 33 6.03 -8.44 18.42
N ALA A 34 5.74 -7.53 19.37
CA ALA A 34 4.56 -7.64 20.21
C ALA A 34 3.25 -7.53 19.41
N VAL A 35 3.18 -6.64 18.42
CA VAL A 35 2.01 -6.52 17.53
C VAL A 35 1.84 -7.78 16.68
N LYS A 36 2.93 -8.33 16.13
CA LYS A 36 2.92 -9.59 15.37
C LYS A 36 2.45 -10.77 16.21
N ALA A 37 2.91 -10.87 17.47
CA ALA A 37 2.48 -11.94 18.38
C ALA A 37 0.96 -11.88 18.63
N ARG A 38 0.41 -10.69 18.91
CA ARG A 38 -1.05 -10.51 19.09
C ARG A 38 -1.83 -10.77 17.81
N ALA A 39 -1.32 -10.34 16.66
CA ALA A 39 -1.94 -10.62 15.36
C ALA A 39 -1.99 -12.13 15.10
N LEU A 40 -0.93 -12.86 15.44
CA LEU A 40 -0.86 -14.32 15.33
C LEU A 40 -1.89 -15.01 16.25
N GLU A 41 -2.08 -14.53 17.47
CA GLU A 41 -3.10 -15.05 18.39
C GLU A 41 -4.53 -14.81 17.87
N LEU A 42 -4.77 -13.67 17.19
CA LEU A 42 -6.09 -13.29 16.72
C LEU A 42 -6.47 -13.96 15.38
N CYS A 43 -5.51 -14.32 14.54
CA CYS A 43 -5.79 -14.78 13.17
C CYS A 43 -6.17 -16.26 13.09
N GLY A 44 -5.89 -17.08 14.10
CA GLY A 44 -6.23 -18.52 14.14
C GLY A 44 -5.45 -19.41 13.16
N ASP A 45 -5.31 -18.97 11.90
CA ASP A 45 -4.67 -19.74 10.82
C ASP A 45 -3.15 -19.50 10.67
N GLY A 46 -2.57 -18.68 11.55
CA GLY A 46 -1.16 -18.34 11.53
C GLY A 46 -0.80 -17.17 10.59
N LEU A 47 0.50 -16.96 10.39
CA LEU A 47 1.00 -15.96 9.45
C LEU A 47 0.60 -16.34 8.04
N LYS A 48 -0.17 -15.47 7.38
CA LYS A 48 -0.58 -15.70 5.99
C LYS A 48 0.61 -15.61 5.04
N GLU A 49 1.42 -14.57 5.21
CA GLU A 49 2.51 -14.31 4.28
C GLU A 49 3.55 -13.35 4.87
N LYS A 50 4.81 -13.54 4.47
CA LYS A 50 5.90 -12.57 4.65
C LYS A 50 6.41 -12.15 3.28
N ILE A 51 6.35 -10.85 2.98
CA ILE A 51 6.68 -10.30 1.67
C ILE A 51 7.75 -9.22 1.84
N VAL A 52 8.84 -9.31 1.08
CA VAL A 52 9.79 -8.21 0.92
C VAL A 52 9.45 -7.47 -0.37
N MET A 53 9.13 -6.19 -0.28
CA MET A 53 8.63 -5.43 -1.42
C MET A 53 9.32 -4.07 -1.56
N SER A 54 9.34 -3.59 -2.80
CA SER A 54 9.81 -2.26 -3.16
C SER A 54 8.75 -1.56 -4.01
N ASP A 55 8.40 -0.34 -3.63
CA ASP A 55 7.47 0.53 -4.34
C ASP A 55 8.26 1.67 -5.00
N THR A 56 8.15 1.83 -6.32
CA THR A 56 8.59 3.01 -7.06
C THR A 56 7.41 3.93 -7.25
N PHE A 57 7.44 5.11 -6.64
CA PHE A 57 6.40 6.12 -6.78
C PHE A 57 6.69 7.06 -7.95
N PHE A 58 5.65 7.38 -8.73
CA PHE A 58 5.72 8.32 -9.84
C PHE A 58 4.97 9.61 -9.51
N LYS A 59 5.39 10.70 -10.18
CA LYS A 59 4.70 11.98 -10.07
C LYS A 59 3.38 11.91 -10.82
N THR A 60 2.29 12.29 -10.18
CA THR A 60 0.95 12.32 -10.78
C THR A 60 0.25 13.63 -10.42
N PRO A 61 -0.61 14.17 -11.29
CA PRO A 61 -1.37 15.38 -10.98
C PRO A 61 -2.40 15.14 -9.88
N ASN A 62 -2.94 13.91 -9.79
CA ASN A 62 -3.96 13.51 -8.82
C ASN A 62 -3.61 12.15 -8.23
N GLY A 63 -3.98 11.91 -6.98
CA GLY A 63 -3.78 10.63 -6.30
C GLY A 63 -2.30 10.21 -6.20
N ARG A 64 -2.08 8.92 -6.10
CA ARG A 64 -0.74 8.31 -6.00
C ARG A 64 -0.63 7.11 -6.93
N LEU A 65 0.45 7.08 -7.71
CA LEU A 65 0.78 5.97 -8.60
C LEU A 65 2.09 5.34 -8.16
N LYS A 66 2.11 4.03 -8.04
CA LYS A 66 3.32 3.26 -7.72
C LYS A 66 3.39 1.96 -8.48
N LEU A 67 4.59 1.56 -8.83
CA LEU A 67 4.90 0.21 -9.29
C LEU A 67 5.51 -0.56 -8.12
N ARG A 68 4.86 -1.64 -7.73
CA ARG A 68 5.29 -2.54 -6.66
C ARG A 68 5.96 -3.76 -7.26
N THR A 69 7.16 -4.05 -6.77
CA THR A 69 7.86 -5.32 -6.99
C THR A 69 8.04 -6.02 -5.64
N SER A 70 8.18 -7.34 -5.66
CA SER A 70 8.41 -8.13 -4.45
C SER A 70 9.38 -9.29 -4.72
N ASP A 71 9.83 -9.94 -3.66
CA ASP A 71 10.65 -11.15 -3.74
C ASP A 71 9.92 -12.32 -4.42
N GLN A 72 8.58 -12.25 -4.51
CA GLN A 72 7.74 -13.24 -5.23
C GLN A 72 7.87 -13.16 -6.75
N LEU A 73 8.44 -12.09 -7.31
CA LEU A 73 8.78 -12.04 -8.75
C LEU A 73 9.67 -13.20 -9.20
N LYS A 74 10.52 -13.72 -8.30
CA LYS A 74 11.37 -14.89 -8.57
C LYS A 74 10.57 -16.16 -8.80
N ASP A 75 9.37 -16.24 -8.23
CA ASP A 75 8.44 -17.35 -8.34
C ASP A 75 7.40 -17.12 -9.44
N GLY A 76 7.60 -16.10 -10.30
CA GLY A 76 6.75 -15.78 -11.45
C GLY A 76 5.54 -14.90 -11.12
N ALA A 77 5.41 -14.40 -9.89
CA ALA A 77 4.36 -13.44 -9.57
C ALA A 77 4.57 -12.13 -10.35
N PRO A 78 3.51 -11.48 -10.85
CA PRO A 78 3.65 -10.19 -11.53
C PRO A 78 3.96 -9.07 -10.55
N ALA A 79 4.61 -8.02 -11.06
CA ALA A 79 4.61 -6.72 -10.40
C ALA A 79 3.23 -6.07 -10.51
N GLU A 80 2.93 -5.13 -9.62
CA GLU A 80 1.66 -4.45 -9.55
C GLU A 80 1.82 -2.94 -9.77
N LEU A 81 1.19 -2.42 -10.82
CA LEU A 81 0.98 -0.99 -10.97
C LEU A 81 -0.30 -0.61 -10.22
N ILE A 82 -0.16 0.24 -9.21
CA ILE A 82 -1.24 0.59 -8.29
C ILE A 82 -1.45 2.09 -8.34
N PHE A 83 -2.63 2.51 -8.78
CA PHE A 83 -3.13 3.87 -8.59
C PHE A 83 -4.11 3.88 -7.43
N TYR A 84 -4.00 4.85 -6.54
CA TYR A 84 -4.99 5.06 -5.48
C TYR A 84 -5.16 6.54 -5.17
N ASP A 85 -6.40 6.89 -4.81
CA ASP A 85 -6.74 8.20 -4.31
C ASP A 85 -7.46 8.07 -2.98
N ARG A 86 -6.98 8.81 -1.99
CA ARG A 86 -7.55 8.84 -0.65
C ARG A 86 -7.23 10.15 0.03
N SER A 87 -8.10 10.60 0.94
CA SER A 87 -7.84 11.78 1.77
C SER A 87 -6.63 11.55 2.69
N ASP A 88 -5.89 12.63 3.00
CA ASP A 88 -4.76 12.62 3.94
C ASP A 88 -5.18 12.99 5.38
N GLU A 89 -6.48 12.93 5.69
CA GLU A 89 -7.01 13.20 7.02
C GLU A 89 -6.63 12.12 8.04
N GLU A 90 -6.79 12.40 9.34
CA GLU A 90 -6.62 11.38 10.38
C GLU A 90 -7.82 10.45 10.44
N GLY A 91 -7.57 9.18 10.73
CA GLY A 91 -8.62 8.19 10.95
C GLY A 91 -8.84 7.25 9.78
N PRO A 92 -9.93 6.49 9.82
CA PRO A 92 -10.29 5.52 8.79
C PRO A 92 -10.58 6.22 7.47
N LYS A 93 -10.03 5.67 6.39
CA LYS A 93 -10.11 6.27 5.06
C LYS A 93 -10.72 5.29 4.09
N LEU A 94 -11.69 5.75 3.34
CA LEU A 94 -12.10 5.08 2.13
C LEU A 94 -10.99 5.29 1.08
N SER A 95 -10.52 4.20 0.49
CA SER A 95 -9.51 4.23 -0.57
C SER A 95 -10.11 3.66 -1.85
N ASP A 96 -10.16 4.49 -2.88
CA ASP A 96 -10.44 4.04 -4.23
C ASP A 96 -9.13 3.69 -4.93
N TYR A 97 -9.01 2.48 -5.46
CA TYR A 97 -7.78 2.05 -6.10
C TYR A 97 -8.01 1.25 -7.38
N ALA A 98 -7.07 1.35 -8.30
CA ALA A 98 -7.00 0.54 -9.51
C ALA A 98 -5.67 -0.22 -9.54
N LEU A 99 -5.70 -1.44 -10.06
CA LEU A 99 -4.59 -2.38 -10.08
C LEU A 99 -4.40 -2.92 -11.50
N ALA A 100 -3.13 -2.94 -11.96
CA ALA A 100 -2.74 -3.60 -13.19
C ALA A 100 -1.48 -4.43 -12.95
N SER A 101 -1.50 -5.68 -13.39
CA SER A 101 -0.35 -6.59 -13.25
C SER A 101 0.62 -6.45 -14.43
N SER A 102 1.92 -6.62 -14.18
CA SER A 102 2.96 -6.58 -15.20
C SER A 102 4.05 -7.62 -14.96
N HIS A 103 4.40 -8.38 -15.99
CA HIS A 103 5.55 -9.30 -15.99
C HIS A 103 6.83 -8.65 -16.55
N VAL A 104 6.78 -7.37 -16.93
CA VAL A 104 7.91 -6.60 -17.44
C VAL A 104 8.11 -5.30 -16.64
N PRO A 105 8.34 -5.40 -15.31
CA PRO A 105 8.35 -4.23 -14.43
C PRO A 105 9.45 -3.22 -14.76
N GLN A 106 10.59 -3.67 -15.29
CA GLN A 106 11.72 -2.79 -15.66
C GLN A 106 11.33 -1.86 -16.80
N ASP A 107 10.75 -2.43 -17.88
CA ASP A 107 10.33 -1.65 -19.04
C ASP A 107 9.18 -0.72 -18.68
N LEU A 108 8.21 -1.21 -17.89
CA LEU A 108 7.10 -0.39 -17.40
C LEU A 108 7.59 0.76 -16.53
N SER A 109 8.52 0.50 -15.60
CA SER A 109 9.13 1.54 -14.76
C SER A 109 9.84 2.61 -15.59
N LYS A 110 10.60 2.21 -16.63
CA LYS A 110 11.29 3.12 -17.52
C LYS A 110 10.32 4.01 -18.30
N VAL A 111 9.26 3.43 -18.86
CA VAL A 111 8.23 4.20 -19.59
C VAL A 111 7.55 5.21 -18.64
N LEU A 112 7.19 4.80 -17.44
CA LEU A 112 6.55 5.67 -16.45
C LEU A 112 7.50 6.77 -15.96
N ASP A 113 8.79 6.48 -15.78
CA ASP A 113 9.80 7.50 -15.43
C ASP A 113 9.93 8.55 -16.54
N MET A 114 10.03 8.11 -17.80
CA MET A 114 10.11 9.02 -18.95
C MET A 114 8.85 9.90 -19.10
N ALA A 115 7.68 9.36 -18.79
CA ALA A 115 6.40 10.05 -18.97
C ALA A 115 6.06 10.97 -17.79
N LEU A 116 6.32 10.55 -16.56
CA LEU A 116 5.84 11.19 -15.35
C LEU A 116 6.98 11.69 -14.44
N GLY A 117 8.12 11.03 -14.50
CA GLY A 117 9.22 11.20 -13.55
C GLY A 117 8.98 10.45 -12.25
N ILE A 118 10.08 9.98 -11.65
CA ILE A 118 10.03 9.31 -10.34
C ILE A 118 9.89 10.35 -9.22
N ARG A 119 8.99 10.07 -8.28
CA ARG A 119 8.82 10.82 -7.02
C ARG A 119 9.75 10.29 -5.93
N GLY A 120 9.87 8.96 -5.81
CA GLY A 120 10.72 8.32 -4.82
C GLY A 120 10.54 6.82 -4.75
N TYR A 121 11.29 6.21 -3.83
CA TYR A 121 11.35 4.78 -3.61
C TYR A 121 11.09 4.45 -2.15
N LEU A 122 10.44 3.31 -1.93
CA LEU A 122 10.14 2.80 -0.60
C LEU A 122 10.35 1.29 -0.60
N ALA A 123 11.18 0.80 0.31
CA ALA A 123 11.33 -0.63 0.55
C ALA A 123 10.79 -1.00 1.93
N LYS A 124 10.18 -2.18 2.04
CA LYS A 124 9.66 -2.69 3.30
C LYS A 124 9.56 -4.21 3.32
N THR A 125 9.57 -4.75 4.53
CA THR A 125 9.14 -6.12 4.82
C THR A 125 7.78 -6.07 5.47
N ARG A 126 6.82 -6.83 4.93
CA ARG A 126 5.44 -6.94 5.44
C ARG A 126 5.17 -8.34 5.95
N TRP A 127 4.57 -8.45 7.12
CA TRP A 127 3.94 -9.67 7.63
C TRP A 127 2.43 -9.46 7.57
N LEU A 128 1.74 -10.33 6.83
CA LEU A 128 0.29 -10.30 6.62
C LEU A 128 -0.39 -11.36 7.47
N TYR A 129 -1.37 -10.93 8.25
CA TYR A 129 -2.30 -11.79 9.00
C TYR A 129 -3.73 -11.48 8.54
N ILE A 130 -4.62 -12.47 8.58
CA ILE A 130 -6.03 -12.30 8.27
C ILE A 130 -6.83 -12.52 9.55
N VAL A 131 -7.54 -11.49 10.01
CA VAL A 131 -8.41 -11.55 11.19
C VAL A 131 -9.83 -11.22 10.77
N GLY A 132 -10.67 -12.24 10.63
CA GLY A 132 -11.99 -12.11 10.03
C GLY A 132 -11.90 -11.53 8.60
N GLN A 133 -12.56 -10.40 8.36
CA GLN A 133 -12.51 -9.67 7.09
C GLN A 133 -11.34 -8.68 6.96
N THR A 134 -10.47 -8.60 7.99
CA THR A 134 -9.42 -7.57 8.06
C THR A 134 -8.05 -8.15 7.72
N ARG A 135 -7.34 -7.47 6.84
CA ARG A 135 -5.91 -7.65 6.64
C ARG A 135 -5.16 -6.85 7.69
N VAL A 136 -4.38 -7.53 8.50
CA VAL A 136 -3.47 -6.92 9.48
C VAL A 136 -2.06 -6.96 8.91
N HIS A 137 -1.52 -5.82 8.58
CA HIS A 137 -0.17 -5.66 8.07
C HIS A 137 0.75 -5.16 9.19
N CYS A 138 1.81 -5.91 9.45
CA CYS A 138 2.93 -5.48 10.27
C CYS A 138 4.08 -5.14 9.34
N ASP A 139 4.42 -3.86 9.20
CA ASP A 139 5.38 -3.37 8.22
C ASP A 139 6.65 -2.87 8.91
N ARG A 140 7.81 -3.36 8.48
CA ARG A 140 9.11 -2.73 8.73
C ARG A 140 9.52 -1.99 7.49
N VAL A 141 9.53 -0.66 7.58
CA VAL A 141 9.79 0.23 6.45
C VAL A 141 11.20 0.79 6.57
N ASP A 142 12.00 0.61 5.52
CA ASP A 142 13.38 1.07 5.49
C ASP A 142 13.44 2.59 5.70
N ASN A 143 14.31 3.04 6.61
CA ASN A 143 14.51 4.45 7.00
C ASN A 143 13.31 5.14 7.69
N LEU A 144 12.23 4.42 8.01
CA LEU A 144 11.08 4.97 8.75
C LEU A 144 10.82 4.24 10.08
N GLY A 145 11.09 2.92 10.14
CA GLY A 145 10.83 2.08 11.29
C GLY A 145 9.59 1.20 11.12
N ASP A 146 8.91 0.93 12.22
CA ASP A 146 7.91 -0.12 12.33
C ASP A 146 6.49 0.46 12.39
N PHE A 147 5.56 -0.20 11.69
CA PHE A 147 4.19 0.26 11.52
C PHE A 147 3.20 -0.91 11.54
N MET A 148 1.97 -0.60 11.89
CA MET A 148 0.81 -1.46 11.70
C MET A 148 -0.17 -0.77 10.75
N GLU A 149 -0.77 -1.55 9.84
CA GLU A 149 -1.83 -1.09 8.95
C GLU A 149 -2.98 -2.09 8.99
N LEU A 150 -4.20 -1.62 9.15
CA LEU A 150 -5.42 -2.43 9.04
C LEU A 150 -6.13 -2.05 7.74
N GLU A 151 -6.56 -3.05 7.00
CA GLU A 151 -7.45 -2.92 5.85
C GLU A 151 -8.70 -3.75 6.14
N VAL A 152 -9.76 -3.12 6.62
CA VAL A 152 -11.06 -3.76 6.87
C VAL A 152 -11.82 -3.78 5.56
N MET A 153 -11.93 -4.96 4.94
CA MET A 153 -12.67 -5.15 3.69
C MET A 153 -14.16 -5.07 3.98
N LEU A 154 -14.85 -4.08 3.40
CA LEU A 154 -16.29 -3.90 3.59
C LEU A 154 -17.07 -4.82 2.66
N THR A 155 -18.12 -5.44 3.20
CA THR A 155 -19.16 -6.09 2.40
C THR A 155 -20.11 -5.03 1.82
N ASP A 156 -20.94 -5.41 0.86
CA ASP A 156 -21.84 -4.45 0.16
C ASP A 156 -22.87 -3.81 1.11
N ASP A 157 -23.22 -4.50 2.19
CA ASP A 157 -24.18 -4.07 3.22
C ASP A 157 -23.55 -3.29 4.38
N GLN A 158 -22.22 -3.23 4.45
CA GLN A 158 -21.51 -2.52 5.51
C GLN A 158 -21.27 -1.05 5.18
N THR A 159 -21.39 -0.22 6.21
CA THR A 159 -21.03 1.20 6.17
C THR A 159 -19.56 1.43 6.52
N VAL A 160 -19.07 2.65 6.31
CA VAL A 160 -17.72 3.04 6.74
C VAL A 160 -17.61 3.00 8.27
N GLU A 161 -18.70 3.36 8.98
CA GLU A 161 -18.78 3.34 10.44
C GLU A 161 -18.66 1.91 10.99
N ASP A 162 -19.25 0.91 10.31
CA ASP A 162 -19.08 -0.51 10.66
C ASP A 162 -17.62 -0.94 10.54
N GLY A 163 -16.99 -0.57 9.43
CA GLY A 163 -15.57 -0.84 9.21
C GLY A 163 -14.67 -0.16 10.24
N GLN A 164 -15.02 1.06 10.63
CA GLN A 164 -14.32 1.79 11.69
C GLN A 164 -14.43 1.10 13.04
N ALA A 165 -15.60 0.63 13.41
CA ALA A 165 -15.83 -0.09 14.66
C ALA A 165 -14.97 -1.37 14.73
N ILE A 166 -14.88 -2.11 13.61
CA ILE A 166 -14.01 -3.30 13.49
C ILE A 166 -12.53 -2.89 13.65
N ALA A 167 -12.11 -1.82 13.00
CA ALA A 167 -10.73 -1.34 13.08
C ALA A 167 -10.36 -0.87 14.49
N ASP A 168 -11.24 -0.15 15.18
CA ASP A 168 -11.03 0.32 16.55
C ASP A 168 -10.92 -0.86 17.55
N ASP A 169 -11.75 -1.88 17.40
CA ASP A 169 -11.68 -3.10 18.21
C ASP A 169 -10.36 -3.84 17.99
N LEU A 170 -9.95 -4.02 16.73
CA LEU A 170 -8.68 -4.67 16.41
C LEU A 170 -7.46 -3.87 16.87
N MET A 171 -7.48 -2.53 16.75
CA MET A 171 -6.41 -1.69 17.30
C MET A 171 -6.24 -1.92 18.80
N SER A 172 -7.36 -1.97 19.55
CA SER A 172 -7.34 -2.22 20.99
C SER A 172 -6.73 -3.59 21.32
N LYS A 173 -7.16 -4.65 20.60
CA LYS A 173 -6.65 -6.01 20.78
C LYS A 173 -5.17 -6.14 20.40
N LEU A 174 -4.72 -5.41 19.38
CA LEU A 174 -3.32 -5.35 18.98
C LEU A 174 -2.46 -4.46 19.90
N GLY A 175 -3.07 -3.74 20.83
CA GLY A 175 -2.38 -2.84 21.78
C GLY A 175 -1.84 -1.58 21.12
N VAL A 176 -2.45 -1.14 20.01
CA VAL A 176 -2.06 0.07 19.27
C VAL A 176 -2.93 1.24 19.73
N LYS A 177 -2.29 2.35 20.14
CA LYS A 177 -3.00 3.53 20.65
C LYS A 177 -3.46 4.45 19.52
N LYS A 178 -4.61 5.11 19.68
CA LYS A 178 -5.10 6.12 18.73
C LYS A 178 -4.11 7.29 18.54
N SER A 179 -3.33 7.63 19.55
CA SER A 179 -2.27 8.64 19.46
C SER A 179 -1.14 8.30 18.48
N ASN A 180 -1.04 7.03 18.07
CA ASN A 180 -0.02 6.55 17.15
C ASN A 180 -0.50 6.52 15.69
N LEU A 181 -1.76 6.92 15.46
CA LEU A 181 -2.33 7.01 14.11
C LEU A 181 -1.57 8.02 13.25
N LEU A 182 -1.42 7.69 11.97
CA LEU A 182 -0.66 8.47 11.01
C LEU A 182 -1.55 9.03 9.91
N LYS A 183 -1.23 10.26 9.52
CA LYS A 183 -1.71 10.90 8.30
C LYS A 183 -0.81 10.52 7.12
N GLY A 184 -1.39 10.46 5.92
CA GLY A 184 -0.63 10.30 4.69
C GLY A 184 -0.08 8.89 4.43
N ALA A 185 0.77 8.80 3.42
CA ALA A 185 1.45 7.57 3.02
C ALA A 185 2.88 7.52 3.56
N TYR A 186 3.49 6.33 3.56
CA TYR A 186 4.91 6.20 3.93
C TYR A 186 5.84 7.08 3.09
N MET A 187 5.50 7.29 1.80
CA MET A 187 6.32 8.14 0.92
C MET A 187 6.33 9.60 1.41
N ASP A 188 5.17 10.10 1.87
CA ASP A 188 5.06 11.46 2.42
C ASP A 188 5.89 11.60 3.71
N LEU A 189 5.92 10.56 4.55
CA LEU A 189 6.77 10.53 5.76
C LEU A 189 8.27 10.51 5.43
N LEU A 190 8.66 9.79 4.36
CA LEU A 190 10.06 9.77 3.89
C LEU A 190 10.50 11.11 3.38
N GLU A 191 9.66 11.83 2.65
CA GLU A 191 9.95 13.19 2.15
C GLU A 191 10.11 14.17 3.31
N ASN A 192 9.16 14.19 4.25
CA ASN A 192 9.22 15.05 5.43
C ASN A 192 10.45 14.78 6.32
N ASN A 193 10.98 13.55 6.31
CA ASN A 193 12.20 13.22 7.04
C ASN A 193 13.48 13.62 6.30
N LYS A 194 13.45 13.79 4.97
CA LYS A 194 14.60 14.29 4.19
C LYS A 194 14.87 15.78 4.44
N ASP A 195 13.83 16.54 4.75
CA ASP A 195 13.91 17.98 5.02
C ASP A 195 14.40 18.30 6.44
N LYS A 196 14.52 17.30 7.32
CA LYS A 196 15.13 17.48 8.64
C LYS A 196 16.64 17.40 8.50
N PRO A 197 17.44 18.36 9.07
CA PRO A 197 18.87 18.31 9.02
C PRO A 197 19.37 16.98 9.61
N LYS A 198 20.14 16.23 8.81
CA LYS A 198 20.73 14.96 9.23
C LYS A 198 21.64 15.22 10.42
N SER A 199 21.26 14.73 11.59
CA SER A 199 22.24 14.41 12.64
C SER A 199 23.17 13.36 12.05
N GLN A 200 24.47 13.66 12.04
CA GLN A 200 25.55 12.88 11.44
C GLN A 200 25.50 11.43 11.93
N ASN A 201 25.01 10.50 11.10
CA ASN A 201 25.43 9.11 11.12
C ASN A 201 25.21 8.56 9.70
N GLY A 202 26.33 8.49 8.99
CA GLY A 202 26.38 7.98 7.62
C GLY A 202 26.18 6.47 7.58
N GLN A 203 25.32 6.01 6.68
CA GLN A 203 25.52 4.74 5.97
C GLN A 203 24.64 4.69 4.71
N ASN A 204 25.33 4.67 3.61
CA ASN A 204 25.11 4.15 2.25
C ASN A 204 23.72 3.85 1.70
N ASN A 205 23.35 4.66 0.70
CA ASN A 205 22.40 4.36 -0.37
C ASN A 205 22.92 3.22 -1.28
N GLN A 206 22.61 1.98 -1.00
CA GLN A 206 22.84 0.82 -1.90
C GLN A 206 21.65 -0.15 -1.92
N LEU A 207 20.43 0.33 -1.87
CA LEU A 207 19.24 -0.54 -1.87
C LEU A 207 18.50 -0.58 -3.22
N HIS A 208 19.05 0.06 -4.27
CA HIS A 208 18.35 0.24 -5.54
C HIS A 208 18.27 -1.02 -6.41
N ASN A 209 19.04 -2.07 -6.11
CA ASN A 209 19.19 -3.25 -6.98
C ASN A 209 18.74 -4.58 -6.36
N LYS A 210 17.85 -4.59 -5.36
CA LYS A 210 17.47 -5.87 -4.74
C LYS A 210 16.49 -6.72 -5.55
N PHE A 211 15.78 -6.15 -6.52
CA PHE A 211 14.72 -6.85 -7.28
C PHE A 211 14.67 -6.54 -8.78
N PHE A 212 15.75 -5.96 -9.34
CA PHE A 212 15.92 -5.76 -10.78
C PHE A 212 17.07 -6.60 -11.29
#